data_0c2ba9842f7f3e237f0b36d83e495bbb
#
_entry.id   0c2ba9842f7f3e237f0b36d83e495bbb
#
_cell.length_a   1.000
_cell.length_b   1.000
_cell.length_c   1.000
_cell.angle_alpha   90.00
_cell.angle_beta   90.00
_cell.angle_gamma   90.00
#
_symmetry.space_group_name_H-M   'P 1'
#
loop_
_entity.id
_entity.type
_entity.pdbx_description
1 polymer ?
#
loop_
_entity_poly.entity_id
_entity_poly.type
_entity_poly.pdbx_seq_one_letter_code
_entity_poly.pdbx_strand_id
1 'polypeptide(L)'
;DGPRGSTARIWHYAFSTGTLREIAKVNQSLDQNPAYDVDPSTTAPAIAGAWESSGIVDASAAFGPGWFLVDVQAGSLTLERVQGAGVIYEREGGQLLAIKIPGA
;
A
#
# COMPACT_ATOMS: atom_id res chain seq x y z
N ASP A 1 6.33 -5.46 1.05
CA ASP A 1 6.99 -4.62 2.07
C ASP A 1 8.08 -3.77 1.46
N GLY A 2 8.18 -2.52 1.92
CA GLY A 2 9.36 -1.73 1.67
C GLY A 2 10.49 -2.09 2.63
N PRO A 3 11.73 -1.68 2.34
CA PRO A 3 12.82 -1.76 3.31
C PRO A 3 12.44 -1.01 4.58
N ARG A 4 12.95 -1.45 5.72
CA ARG A 4 12.71 -0.78 7.00
C ARG A 4 13.08 0.70 6.91
N GLY A 5 12.15 1.59 7.27
CA GLY A 5 12.30 3.04 7.13
C GLY A 5 11.96 3.58 5.73
N SER A 6 11.42 2.74 4.84
CA SER A 6 11.02 3.14 3.49
C SER A 6 9.62 2.64 3.17
N THR A 7 8.85 3.40 2.40
CA THR A 7 7.52 2.99 1.95
C THR A 7 7.59 1.96 0.82
N ALA A 8 6.56 1.15 0.70
CA ALA A 8 6.47 0.11 -0.33
C ALA A 8 6.38 0.72 -1.73
N ARG A 9 6.91 0.01 -2.71
CA ARG A 9 6.95 0.44 -4.11
C ARG A 9 6.54 -0.68 -5.04
N ILE A 10 6.07 -0.29 -6.22
CA ILE A 10 5.80 -1.20 -7.33
C ILE A 10 6.84 -0.94 -8.41
N TRP A 11 7.45 -2.00 -8.91
CA TRP A 11 8.50 -1.94 -9.89
C TRP A 11 8.06 -2.59 -11.20
N HIS A 12 8.49 -2.04 -12.30
CA HIS A 12 8.35 -2.63 -13.63
C HIS A 12 9.71 -3.10 -14.13
N TYR A 13 9.81 -4.38 -14.44
CA TYR A 13 10.99 -4.96 -15.06
C TYR A 13 10.69 -5.28 -16.52
N ALA A 14 11.48 -4.67 -17.44
CA ALA A 14 11.35 -4.90 -18.87
C ALA A 14 12.32 -6.01 -19.29
N PHE A 15 11.81 -7.16 -19.68
CA PHE A 15 12.63 -8.29 -20.11
C PHE A 15 13.47 -7.98 -21.34
N SER A 16 12.92 -7.21 -22.27
CA SER A 16 13.60 -6.87 -23.54
C SER A 16 14.85 -6.03 -23.36
N THR A 17 14.90 -5.21 -22.32
CA THR A 17 16.01 -4.27 -22.08
C THR A 17 16.77 -4.58 -20.78
N GLY A 18 16.22 -5.44 -19.92
CA GLY A 18 16.77 -5.70 -18.61
C GLY A 18 16.68 -4.52 -17.65
N THR A 19 15.80 -3.55 -17.93
CA THR A 19 15.65 -2.35 -17.10
C THR A 19 14.61 -2.51 -16.02
N LEU A 20 14.92 -1.99 -14.84
CA LEU A 20 14.04 -1.91 -13.70
C LEU A 20 13.66 -0.46 -13.44
N ARG A 21 12.35 -0.18 -13.37
CA ARG A 21 11.83 1.17 -13.16
C ARG A 21 10.81 1.17 -12.04
N GLU A 22 10.94 2.10 -11.10
CA GLU A 22 9.90 2.38 -10.12
C GLU A 22 8.72 3.05 -10.82
N ILE A 23 7.53 2.48 -10.68
CA ILE A 23 6.31 2.99 -11.35
C ILE A 23 5.29 3.55 -10.37
N ALA A 24 5.33 3.12 -9.12
CA ALA A 24 4.44 3.62 -8.09
C ALA A 24 5.07 3.47 -6.72
N LYS A 25 4.63 4.30 -5.80
CA LYS A 25 5.06 4.30 -4.42
C LYS A 25 3.83 4.47 -3.53
N VAL A 26 3.74 3.67 -2.49
CA VAL A 26 2.69 3.83 -1.49
C VAL A 26 2.90 5.16 -0.76
N ASN A 27 1.88 6.00 -0.75
CA ASN A 27 1.91 7.26 -0.02
C ASN A 27 1.46 7.03 1.43
N GLN A 28 2.37 6.54 2.23
CA GLN A 28 2.18 6.44 3.67
C GLN A 28 2.48 7.81 4.28
N SER A 29 1.43 8.63 4.38
CA SER A 29 1.54 10.02 4.81
C SER A 29 1.56 10.15 6.32
N LEU A 30 2.23 11.19 6.80
CA LEU A 30 2.15 11.63 8.18
C LEU A 30 0.81 12.34 8.49
N ASP A 31 0.05 12.69 7.46
CA ASP A 31 -1.21 13.42 7.56
C ASP A 31 -2.42 12.49 7.72
N GLN A 32 -2.19 11.29 8.21
CA GLN A 32 -3.25 10.33 8.46
C GLN A 32 -4.22 10.89 9.49
N ASN A 33 -5.49 10.59 9.32
CA ASN A 33 -6.50 11.04 10.26
C ASN A 33 -6.28 10.40 11.63
N PRO A 34 -5.92 11.18 12.66
CA PRO A 34 -5.58 10.63 13.98
C PRO A 34 -6.76 9.93 14.68
N ALA A 35 -7.99 10.12 14.19
CA ALA A 35 -9.15 9.39 14.70
C ALA A 35 -9.13 7.90 14.30
N TYR A 36 -8.44 7.57 13.21
CA TYR A 36 -8.38 6.20 12.67
C TYR A 36 -6.97 5.63 12.69
N ASP A 37 -5.97 6.47 12.85
CA ASP A 37 -4.58 6.03 12.93
C ASP A 37 -4.19 5.93 14.40
N VAL A 38 -4.13 4.71 14.88
CA VAL A 38 -3.72 4.42 16.26
C VAL A 38 -2.22 4.21 16.39
N ASP A 39 -1.48 4.42 15.32
CA ASP A 39 -0.05 4.34 15.35
C ASP A 39 0.51 5.51 16.17
N PRO A 40 1.09 5.27 17.34
CA PRO A 40 1.53 6.33 18.22
C PRO A 40 2.71 7.12 17.66
N SER A 41 3.25 6.69 16.54
CA SER A 41 4.50 7.23 16.01
C SER A 41 4.54 7.17 14.49
N THR A 42 3.60 7.90 13.86
CA THR A 42 3.59 8.04 12.39
C THR A 42 4.88 8.67 11.86
N THR A 43 5.63 9.34 12.72
CA THR A 43 6.93 9.93 12.40
C THR A 43 8.09 8.96 12.58
N ALA A 44 7.87 7.82 13.25
CA ALA A 44 8.96 6.88 13.49
C ALA A 44 9.34 6.12 12.23
N PRO A 45 10.62 6.07 11.86
CA PRO A 45 11.09 5.30 10.71
C PRO A 45 10.72 3.82 10.77
N ALA A 46 10.50 3.29 11.98
CA ALA A 46 10.20 1.88 12.19
C ALA A 46 8.86 1.43 11.62
N ILE A 47 7.92 2.36 11.39
CA ILE A 47 6.62 2.04 10.80
C ILE A 47 6.54 2.35 9.31
N ALA A 48 7.51 3.04 8.76
CA ALA A 48 7.58 3.23 7.32
C ALA A 48 7.67 1.86 6.63
N GLY A 49 6.82 1.62 5.63
CA GLY A 49 6.66 0.32 5.00
C GLY A 49 5.59 -0.57 5.61
N ALA A 50 4.90 -0.14 6.67
CA ALA A 50 3.76 -0.86 7.22
C ALA A 50 2.56 -0.90 6.26
N TRP A 51 2.47 0.03 5.36
CA TRP A 51 1.51 0.01 4.26
C TRP A 51 2.12 -0.69 3.06
N GLU A 52 1.44 -1.72 2.60
CA GLU A 52 1.94 -2.59 1.55
C GLU A 52 1.04 -2.54 0.33
N SER A 53 1.66 -2.56 -0.85
CA SER A 53 0.94 -2.95 -2.06
C SER A 53 1.03 -4.46 -2.19
N SER A 54 -0.09 -5.15 -2.31
CA SER A 54 -0.08 -6.61 -2.34
C SER A 54 -0.47 -7.19 -3.68
N GLY A 55 -1.66 -7.05 -4.13
CA GLY A 55 -2.08 -7.62 -5.41
C GLY A 55 -1.94 -6.63 -6.56
N ILE A 56 -1.60 -7.12 -7.74
CA ILE A 56 -1.70 -6.35 -8.98
C ILE A 56 -2.36 -7.21 -10.05
N VAL A 57 -3.37 -6.65 -10.73
CA VAL A 57 -4.12 -7.31 -11.78
C VAL A 57 -4.17 -6.42 -13.01
N ASP A 58 -3.90 -6.99 -14.18
CA ASP A 58 -4.11 -6.32 -15.46
C ASP A 58 -5.61 -6.05 -15.67
N ALA A 59 -5.97 -4.79 -15.79
CA ALA A 59 -7.34 -4.33 -15.95
C ALA A 59 -7.59 -3.76 -17.37
N SER A 60 -6.73 -4.07 -18.32
CA SER A 60 -6.81 -3.53 -19.69
C SER A 60 -8.11 -3.88 -20.39
N ALA A 61 -8.67 -5.05 -20.13
CA ALA A 61 -9.95 -5.47 -20.70
C ALA A 61 -11.12 -4.58 -20.25
N ALA A 62 -11.05 -4.04 -19.04
CA ALA A 62 -12.11 -3.20 -18.47
C ALA A 62 -11.88 -1.71 -18.70
N PHE A 63 -10.65 -1.25 -18.59
CA PHE A 63 -10.32 0.19 -18.57
C PHE A 63 -9.42 0.65 -19.73
N GLY A 64 -8.87 -0.28 -20.51
CA GLY A 64 -7.97 0.01 -21.62
C GLY A 64 -6.50 -0.27 -21.29
N PRO A 65 -5.61 -0.16 -22.30
CA PRO A 65 -4.20 -0.48 -22.14
C PRO A 65 -3.52 0.35 -21.05
N GLY A 66 -2.64 -0.29 -20.27
CA GLY A 66 -1.88 0.35 -19.21
C GLY A 66 -2.60 0.49 -17.88
N TRP A 67 -3.84 0.01 -17.78
CA TRP A 67 -4.59 0.04 -16.53
C TRP A 67 -4.40 -1.23 -15.72
N PHE A 68 -4.22 -1.04 -14.42
CA PHE A 68 -4.09 -2.11 -13.43
C PHE A 68 -4.94 -1.82 -12.21
N LEU A 69 -5.39 -2.87 -11.55
CA LEU A 69 -5.95 -2.79 -10.21
C LEU A 69 -4.87 -3.20 -9.21
N VAL A 70 -4.75 -2.43 -8.16
CA VAL A 70 -3.76 -2.64 -7.09
C VAL A 70 -4.45 -2.44 -5.76
N ASP A 71 -4.19 -3.29 -4.80
CA ASP A 71 -4.62 -3.06 -3.43
C ASP A 71 -3.47 -2.58 -2.55
N VAL A 72 -3.83 -1.72 -1.61
CA VAL A 72 -2.93 -1.25 -0.56
C VAL A 72 -3.52 -1.67 0.78
N GLN A 73 -2.73 -2.40 1.54
CA GLN A 73 -3.02 -2.76 2.91
C GLN A 73 -2.36 -1.73 3.83
N ALA A 74 -3.17 -1.05 4.63
CA ALA A 74 -2.69 -0.03 5.55
C ALA A 74 -2.57 -0.61 6.96
N GLY A 75 -1.47 -1.33 7.22
CA GLY A 75 -1.30 -2.12 8.43
C GLY A 75 -1.19 -1.30 9.72
N SER A 76 -0.82 -0.02 9.63
CA SER A 76 -0.78 0.87 10.81
C SER A 76 -2.07 1.65 11.03
N LEU A 77 -3.03 1.56 10.10
CA LEU A 77 -4.31 2.25 10.19
C LEU A 77 -5.36 1.31 10.77
N THR A 78 -5.68 1.49 12.04
CA THR A 78 -6.70 0.69 12.74
C THR A 78 -8.03 1.43 12.71
N LEU A 79 -9.02 0.83 12.04
CA LEU A 79 -10.37 1.39 11.93
C LEU A 79 -11.26 1.01 13.11
N GLU A 80 -11.00 -0.14 13.72
CA GLU A 80 -11.76 -0.65 14.84
C GLU A 80 -10.88 -1.58 15.67
N ARG A 81 -11.01 -1.47 16.98
CA ARG A 81 -10.37 -2.38 17.90
C ARG A 81 -11.34 -2.73 19.04
N VAL A 82 -11.60 -4.02 19.19
CA VAL A 82 -12.42 -4.56 20.27
C VAL A 82 -11.60 -5.55 21.08
N GLN A 83 -11.60 -5.38 22.40
CA GLN A 83 -10.86 -6.23 23.30
C GLN A 83 -11.78 -6.75 24.40
N GLY A 84 -11.76 -8.06 24.64
CA GLY A 84 -12.54 -8.68 25.70
C GLY A 84 -12.26 -10.17 25.81
N ALA A 85 -12.43 -10.74 27.01
CA ALA A 85 -12.28 -12.18 27.28
C ALA A 85 -10.96 -12.78 26.78
N GLY A 86 -9.87 -12.01 26.82
CA GLY A 86 -8.56 -12.46 26.33
C GLY A 86 -8.39 -12.44 24.81
N VAL A 87 -9.38 -11.92 24.08
CA VAL A 87 -9.34 -11.82 22.61
C VAL A 87 -9.26 -10.35 22.21
N ILE A 88 -8.40 -10.06 21.22
CA ILE A 88 -8.32 -8.76 20.58
C ILE A 88 -8.76 -8.93 19.13
N TYR A 89 -9.76 -8.14 18.73
CA TYR A 89 -10.20 -8.02 17.35
C TYR A 89 -9.77 -6.64 16.81
N GLU A 90 -9.10 -6.63 15.67
CA GLU A 90 -8.73 -5.41 14.98
C GLU A 90 -9.16 -5.45 13.52
N ARG A 91 -9.58 -4.30 13.01
CA ARG A 91 -9.84 -4.10 11.60
C ARG A 91 -8.94 -3.00 11.08
N GLU A 92 -8.08 -3.38 10.13
CA GLU A 92 -7.14 -2.46 9.51
C GLU A 92 -7.74 -1.81 8.26
N GLY A 93 -7.19 -0.66 7.88
CA GLY A 93 -7.54 0.04 6.67
C GLY A 93 -6.91 -0.58 5.44
N GLY A 94 -7.43 -0.17 4.29
CA GLY A 94 -6.91 -0.57 3.00
C GLY A 94 -7.70 0.09 1.88
N GLN A 95 -7.18 -0.02 0.65
CA GLN A 95 -7.81 0.59 -0.51
C GLN A 95 -7.52 -0.22 -1.77
N LEU A 96 -8.56 -0.40 -2.59
CA LEU A 96 -8.42 -0.90 -3.95
C LEU A 96 -8.32 0.30 -4.90
N LEU A 97 -7.29 0.32 -5.72
CA LEU A 97 -6.97 1.42 -6.61
C LEU A 97 -6.93 0.95 -8.05
N ALA A 98 -7.45 1.78 -8.96
CA ALA A 98 -7.15 1.66 -10.38
C ALA A 98 -6.02 2.64 -10.72
N ILE A 99 -4.95 2.14 -11.29
CA ILE A 99 -3.81 2.95 -11.68
C ILE A 99 -3.52 2.80 -13.17
N LYS A 100 -3.11 3.88 -13.81
CA LYS A 100 -2.64 3.85 -15.18
C LYS A 100 -1.13 4.06 -15.22
N ILE A 101 -0.44 3.12 -15.86
CA ILE A 101 1.01 3.15 -15.99
C ILE A 101 1.35 3.53 -17.43
N PRO A 102 1.91 4.73 -17.68
CA PRO A 102 2.29 5.14 -19.03
C PRO A 102 3.32 4.21 -19.63
N GLY A 103 3.08 3.77 -20.86
CA GLY A 103 4.00 2.90 -21.58
C GLY A 103 3.98 1.43 -21.15
N ALA A 104 3.01 1.03 -20.33
CA ALA A 104 2.85 -0.37 -19.94
C ALA A 104 1.81 -1.10 -20.81
#